data_be1b5557ae9b8d1363ad195a36a84f0d
#
_entry.id   be1b5557ae9b8d1363ad195a36a84f0d
#
_cell.length_a   1.000
_cell.length_b   1.000
_cell.length_c   1.000
_cell.angle_alpha   90.00
_cell.angle_beta   90.00
_cell.angle_gamma   90.00
#
_symmetry.space_group_name_H-M   'P 1'
#
loop_
_entity.id
_entity.type
_entity.pdbx_description
1 polymer ?
#
loop_
_entity_poly.entity_id
_entity_poly.type
_entity_poly.pdbx_seq_one_letter_code
_entity_poly.pdbx_strand_id
1 'polypeptide(L)'
;MHERQGPPGISGGPARRRRPWRYRGWRNRAGAAVRAAATACVLLAGGTALAGCAQDAIAAPTLQLGTAYVEVPTSGGSTEAYLVIRNNGPADRLTSARISVGGRVTFREPVRLGGAAMRTVPDIGIPADTLLRLSPDGSHLLITGAGPMKGGTQITLTLVFARGGTMSVEAEVTNPESGGSSYFLN
;
A
#
# COMPACT_ATOMS: atom_id res chain seq x y z
N MET A 1 55.96 -1.08 -37.43
CA MET A 1 56.22 -0.53 -36.09
C MET A 1 55.07 0.40 -35.75
N HIS A 2 54.08 -0.11 -35.01
CA HIS A 2 52.96 0.67 -34.49
C HIS A 2 52.92 0.49 -32.99
N GLU A 3 53.39 1.48 -32.30
CA GLU A 3 53.47 1.59 -30.85
C GLU A 3 52.08 1.84 -30.28
N ARG A 4 51.54 0.90 -29.52
CA ARG A 4 50.25 1.05 -28.82
C ARG A 4 50.53 1.72 -27.46
N GLN A 5 50.13 2.98 -27.35
CA GLN A 5 50.10 3.68 -26.10
C GLN A 5 48.92 3.16 -25.24
N GLY A 6 49.24 2.64 -24.07
CA GLY A 6 48.27 2.24 -23.07
C GLY A 6 47.58 3.41 -22.37
N PRO A 7 46.37 3.25 -21.83
CA PRO A 7 45.63 4.31 -21.16
C PRO A 7 46.27 4.68 -19.81
N PRO A 8 46.14 5.95 -19.37
CA PRO A 8 46.69 6.45 -18.11
C PRO A 8 45.97 5.84 -16.90
N GLY A 9 46.76 5.49 -15.87
CA GLY A 9 46.29 4.96 -14.62
C GLY A 9 45.43 5.93 -13.84
N ILE A 10 44.29 5.40 -13.39
CA ILE A 10 43.35 6.08 -12.49
C ILE A 10 43.92 6.02 -11.08
N SER A 11 44.38 7.16 -10.56
CA SER A 11 44.83 7.33 -9.19
C SER A 11 43.65 7.09 -8.20
N GLY A 12 43.82 6.14 -7.28
CA GLY A 12 42.87 5.85 -6.24
C GLY A 12 42.67 7.02 -5.27
N GLY A 13 41.46 7.56 -5.22
CA GLY A 13 41.03 8.44 -4.15
C GLY A 13 40.73 7.67 -2.85
N PRO A 14 40.88 8.30 -1.68
CA PRO A 14 40.72 7.63 -0.40
C PRO A 14 39.29 7.16 -0.15
N ALA A 15 39.15 5.91 0.25
CA ALA A 15 37.90 5.28 0.64
C ALA A 15 37.22 6.06 1.77
N ARG A 16 36.13 6.74 1.48
CA ARG A 16 35.25 7.32 2.49
C ARG A 16 34.63 6.18 3.29
N ARG A 17 35.11 6.00 4.51
CA ARG A 17 34.52 5.12 5.52
C ARG A 17 33.09 5.56 5.77
N ARG A 18 32.11 4.77 5.33
CA ARG A 18 30.70 4.93 5.68
C ARG A 18 30.56 4.60 7.18
N ARG A 19 30.18 5.59 7.96
CA ARG A 19 29.83 5.41 9.36
C ARG A 19 28.54 4.59 9.43
N PRO A 20 28.47 3.50 10.21
CA PRO A 20 27.22 2.80 10.43
C PRO A 20 26.28 3.69 11.23
N TRP A 21 25.06 3.85 10.74
CA TRP A 21 23.98 4.48 11.49
C TRP A 21 23.68 3.63 12.71
N ARG A 22 24.09 4.13 13.86
CA ARG A 22 23.68 3.54 15.13
C ARG A 22 22.20 3.86 15.34
N TYR A 23 21.34 2.85 15.23
CA TYR A 23 20.00 2.88 15.77
C TYR A 23 20.11 3.13 17.27
N ARG A 24 19.78 4.34 17.68
CA ARG A 24 19.68 4.68 19.10
C ARG A 24 18.31 4.14 19.54
N GLY A 25 18.31 2.96 20.14
CA GLY A 25 17.14 2.35 20.75
C GLY A 25 16.52 3.31 21.78
N TRP A 26 15.26 3.61 21.59
CA TRP A 26 14.44 4.25 22.61
C TRP A 26 14.22 3.24 23.74
N ARG A 27 14.97 3.43 24.80
CA ARG A 27 14.71 2.74 26.08
C ARG A 27 13.53 3.47 26.73
N ASN A 28 12.36 2.82 26.70
CA ASN A 28 11.24 3.19 27.53
C ASN A 28 11.68 3.15 28.99
N ARG A 29 11.80 4.30 29.60
CA ARG A 29 11.88 4.40 31.05
C ARG A 29 10.46 4.33 31.59
N ALA A 30 10.03 3.13 31.91
CA ALA A 30 8.98 2.93 32.89
C ALA A 30 9.62 3.14 34.26
N GLY A 31 9.17 4.13 34.97
CA GLY A 31 9.63 4.38 36.31
C GLY A 31 8.90 5.51 36.94
N ALA A 32 7.89 5.21 37.74
CA ALA A 32 7.67 5.90 39.01
C ALA A 32 6.53 5.20 39.74
N ALA A 33 6.93 4.46 40.74
CA ALA A 33 6.06 4.00 41.80
C ALA A 33 5.52 5.24 42.56
N VAL A 34 4.23 5.37 42.68
CA VAL A 34 3.60 6.27 43.65
C VAL A 34 2.98 5.40 44.75
N ARG A 35 3.54 5.61 45.94
CA ARG A 35 3.18 4.94 47.17
C ARG A 35 1.76 5.30 47.61
N ALA A 36 1.10 4.30 48.13
CA ALA A 36 -0.17 4.37 48.83
C ALA A 36 -0.14 5.38 50.02
N ALA A 37 -1.17 6.17 50.11
CA ALA A 37 -1.63 6.72 51.37
C ALA A 37 -3.11 6.33 51.54
N ALA A 38 -3.33 5.38 52.40
CA ALA A 38 -4.65 5.04 52.88
C ALA A 38 -5.19 6.15 53.75
N THR A 39 -6.35 6.68 53.43
CA THR A 39 -7.17 7.40 54.39
C THR A 39 -8.62 6.94 54.18
N ALA A 40 -9.10 6.23 55.15
CA ALA A 40 -10.48 5.82 55.30
C ALA A 40 -11.37 7.04 55.54
N CYS A 41 -12.45 7.18 54.79
CA CYS A 41 -13.64 7.88 55.19
C CYS A 41 -14.87 7.12 54.69
N VAL A 42 -15.69 6.87 55.66
CA VAL A 42 -16.88 6.07 55.70
C VAL A 42 -18.09 6.83 55.18
N LEU A 43 -18.96 6.11 54.46
CA LEU A 43 -20.43 6.26 54.30
C LEU A 43 -20.98 7.45 53.49
N LEU A 44 -21.66 7.16 52.39
CA LEU A 44 -23.14 7.14 52.26
C LEU A 44 -23.53 7.27 50.78
N ALA A 45 -24.52 6.44 50.44
CA ALA A 45 -25.50 6.61 49.37
C ALA A 45 -25.07 6.37 47.89
N GLY A 46 -25.40 5.22 47.41
CA GLY A 46 -26.17 4.97 46.19
C GLY A 46 -25.84 5.78 44.94
N GLY A 47 -24.75 5.43 44.29
CA GLY A 47 -24.54 5.85 42.93
C GLY A 47 -23.65 4.81 42.23
N THR A 48 -24.24 3.87 41.53
CA THR A 48 -23.51 2.99 40.62
C THR A 48 -22.95 3.87 39.50
N ALA A 49 -21.79 4.45 39.73
CA ALA A 49 -21.00 4.99 38.63
C ALA A 49 -20.57 3.79 37.77
N LEU A 50 -21.35 3.52 36.72
CA LEU A 50 -20.87 2.77 35.58
C LEU A 50 -19.69 3.55 35.04
N ALA A 51 -18.49 3.22 35.52
CA ALA A 51 -17.27 3.58 34.82
C ALA A 51 -17.34 2.87 33.45
N GLY A 52 -18.00 3.53 32.52
CA GLY A 52 -17.96 3.14 31.13
C GLY A 52 -16.50 3.22 30.73
N CYS A 53 -15.87 2.07 30.50
CA CYS A 53 -14.64 2.02 29.73
C CYS A 53 -15.00 2.66 28.39
N ALA A 54 -14.64 3.93 28.23
CA ALA A 54 -14.56 4.55 26.91
C ALA A 54 -13.47 3.75 26.19
N GLN A 55 -13.87 2.69 25.51
CA GLN A 55 -13.04 2.09 24.49
C GLN A 55 -12.93 3.20 23.45
N ASP A 56 -11.74 3.76 23.31
CA ASP A 56 -11.43 4.57 22.14
C ASP A 56 -11.73 3.72 20.93
N ALA A 57 -12.93 3.88 20.40
CA ALA A 57 -13.35 3.23 19.17
C ALA A 57 -12.41 3.74 18.09
N ILE A 58 -11.43 2.92 17.74
CA ILE A 58 -10.52 3.24 16.63
C ILE A 58 -11.41 3.46 15.42
N ALA A 59 -11.50 4.71 14.97
CA ALA A 59 -12.34 5.07 13.84
C ALA A 59 -12.06 4.13 12.66
N ALA A 60 -13.11 3.63 12.05
CA ALA A 60 -12.96 2.82 10.84
C ALA A 60 -12.41 3.70 9.71
N PRO A 61 -11.56 3.17 8.82
CA PRO A 61 -11.12 3.91 7.64
C PRO A 61 -12.32 4.26 6.77
N THR A 62 -12.37 5.50 6.29
CA THR A 62 -13.37 5.95 5.33
C THR A 62 -12.76 5.88 3.93
N LEU A 63 -12.88 4.70 3.32
CA LEU A 63 -12.34 4.45 1.99
C LEU A 63 -13.34 4.81 0.91
N GLN A 64 -12.85 5.34 -0.19
CA GLN A 64 -13.60 5.60 -1.42
C GLN A 64 -12.77 5.06 -2.60
N LEU A 65 -13.42 4.30 -3.47
CA LEU A 65 -12.82 3.82 -4.71
C LEU A 65 -13.15 4.81 -5.82
N GLY A 66 -12.13 5.27 -6.51
CA GLY A 66 -12.25 6.11 -7.69
C GLY A 66 -12.25 5.29 -8.97
N THR A 67 -11.86 5.93 -10.06
CA THR A 67 -11.80 5.30 -11.38
C THR A 67 -10.88 4.09 -11.37
N ALA A 68 -11.33 2.99 -11.97
CA ALA A 68 -10.58 1.76 -12.11
C ALA A 68 -10.49 1.35 -13.58
N TYR A 69 -9.34 0.84 -13.99
CA TYR A 69 -9.06 0.34 -15.33
C TYR A 69 -8.38 -1.02 -15.26
N VAL A 70 -8.67 -1.86 -16.26
CA VAL A 70 -7.97 -3.11 -16.48
C VAL A 70 -7.55 -3.14 -17.93
N GLU A 71 -6.32 -3.47 -18.22
CA GLU A 71 -5.87 -3.59 -19.60
C GLU A 71 -6.39 -4.89 -20.23
N VAL A 72 -6.59 -4.89 -21.55
CA VAL A 72 -6.89 -6.14 -22.28
C VAL A 72 -5.71 -7.10 -22.07
N PRO A 73 -5.96 -8.38 -21.71
CA PRO A 73 -4.89 -9.34 -21.52
C PRO A 73 -4.01 -9.49 -22.75
N THR A 74 -2.71 -9.50 -22.54
CA THR A 74 -1.74 -9.88 -23.57
C THR A 74 -1.83 -11.37 -23.89
N SER A 75 -1.21 -11.80 -24.98
CA SER A 75 -1.04 -13.22 -25.33
C SER A 75 -0.32 -13.95 -24.18
N GLY A 76 -1.04 -14.73 -23.39
CA GLY A 76 -0.55 -15.39 -22.18
C GLY A 76 -1.46 -15.19 -20.98
N GLY A 77 -2.55 -14.41 -21.11
CA GLY A 77 -3.59 -14.27 -20.11
C GLY A 77 -3.17 -13.46 -18.89
N SER A 78 -2.13 -12.65 -18.99
CA SER A 78 -1.73 -11.69 -17.95
C SER A 78 -2.20 -10.29 -18.33
N THR A 79 -2.66 -9.54 -17.32
CA THR A 79 -3.03 -8.13 -17.48
C THR A 79 -2.82 -7.39 -16.17
N GLU A 80 -2.89 -6.08 -16.23
CA GLU A 80 -2.72 -5.20 -15.08
C GLU A 80 -3.98 -4.39 -14.82
N ALA A 81 -4.20 -4.07 -13.54
CA ALA A 81 -5.30 -3.23 -13.12
C ALA A 81 -4.80 -2.08 -12.24
N TYR A 82 -5.41 -0.93 -12.46
CA TYR A 82 -5.08 0.34 -11.85
C TYR A 82 -6.33 0.98 -11.27
N LEU A 83 -6.21 1.66 -10.15
CA LEU A 83 -7.32 2.38 -9.54
C LEU A 83 -6.84 3.44 -8.57
N VAL A 84 -7.75 4.31 -8.20
CA VAL A 84 -7.54 5.33 -7.17
C VAL A 84 -8.29 4.92 -5.90
N ILE A 85 -7.61 4.97 -4.77
CA ILE A 85 -8.17 4.73 -3.44
C ILE A 85 -7.97 6.01 -2.62
N ARG A 86 -9.06 6.66 -2.23
CA ARG A 86 -9.03 7.76 -1.27
C ARG A 86 -9.30 7.21 0.12
N ASN A 87 -8.40 7.48 1.04
CA ASN A 87 -8.60 7.21 2.45
C ASN A 87 -8.75 8.54 3.20
N ASN A 88 -9.93 8.80 3.77
CA ASN A 88 -10.21 9.98 4.58
C ASN A 88 -10.26 9.61 6.09
N GLY A 89 -9.51 8.63 6.50
CA GLY A 89 -9.46 8.13 7.87
C GLY A 89 -8.12 7.48 8.19
N PRO A 90 -8.05 6.68 9.25
CA PRO A 90 -6.81 6.02 9.67
C PRO A 90 -6.27 5.07 8.61
N ALA A 91 -4.97 4.79 8.69
CA ALA A 91 -4.28 3.90 7.76
C ALA A 91 -4.95 2.53 7.65
N ASP A 92 -4.95 1.96 6.45
CA ASP A 92 -5.49 0.62 6.14
C ASP A 92 -4.53 -0.15 5.23
N ARG A 93 -4.94 -1.33 4.78
CA ARG A 93 -4.18 -2.18 3.87
C ARG A 93 -5.13 -2.91 2.93
N LEU A 94 -4.82 -2.93 1.65
CA LEU A 94 -5.47 -3.77 0.67
C LEU A 94 -4.85 -5.18 0.75
N THR A 95 -5.61 -6.16 1.22
CA THR A 95 -5.11 -7.50 1.56
C THR A 95 -5.50 -8.57 0.54
N SER A 96 -6.55 -8.32 -0.26
CA SER A 96 -6.98 -9.24 -1.32
C SER A 96 -7.72 -8.48 -2.42
N ALA A 97 -7.66 -9.01 -3.62
CA ALA A 97 -8.45 -8.52 -4.75
C ALA A 97 -8.94 -9.69 -5.60
N ARG A 98 -10.10 -9.52 -6.23
CA ARG A 98 -10.70 -10.47 -7.18
C ARG A 98 -11.33 -9.71 -8.33
N ILE A 99 -11.42 -10.37 -9.48
CA ILE A 99 -12.00 -9.85 -10.69
C ILE A 99 -13.14 -10.79 -11.15
N SER A 100 -14.21 -10.25 -11.71
CA SER A 100 -15.42 -11.01 -12.07
C SER A 100 -15.20 -12.04 -13.17
N VAL A 101 -14.21 -11.83 -14.03
CA VAL A 101 -13.86 -12.76 -15.14
C VAL A 101 -12.89 -13.87 -14.71
N GLY A 102 -12.61 -13.99 -13.42
CA GLY A 102 -11.72 -15.03 -12.87
C GLY A 102 -10.24 -14.67 -13.01
N GLY A 103 -9.39 -15.64 -12.64
CA GLY A 103 -7.95 -15.45 -12.58
C GLY A 103 -7.44 -15.20 -11.16
N ARG A 104 -6.12 -15.07 -11.04
CA ARG A 104 -5.42 -14.76 -9.79
C ARG A 104 -4.93 -13.32 -9.80
N VAL A 105 -5.26 -12.58 -8.76
CA VAL A 105 -4.75 -11.22 -8.56
C VAL A 105 -3.59 -11.25 -7.57
N THR A 106 -2.49 -10.59 -7.90
CA THR A 106 -1.33 -10.39 -7.04
C THR A 106 -0.98 -8.90 -6.99
N PHE A 107 -0.41 -8.45 -5.88
CA PHE A 107 0.02 -7.08 -5.72
C PHE A 107 1.47 -6.90 -6.13
N ARG A 108 1.73 -5.85 -6.88
CA ARG A 108 3.07 -5.50 -7.35
C ARG A 108 3.47 -4.13 -6.83
N GLU A 109 4.71 -3.99 -6.43
CA GLU A 109 5.31 -2.72 -6.03
C GLU A 109 6.67 -2.54 -6.69
N PRO A 110 7.07 -1.31 -7.04
CA PRO A 110 8.40 -1.05 -7.53
C PRO A 110 9.46 -1.34 -6.45
N VAL A 111 10.54 -2.00 -6.82
CA VAL A 111 11.68 -2.26 -5.91
C VAL A 111 12.33 -0.94 -5.47
N ARG A 112 12.30 0.06 -6.34
CA ARG A 112 12.74 1.44 -6.09
C ARG A 112 11.79 2.39 -6.78
N LEU A 113 11.50 3.53 -6.17
CA LEU A 113 10.70 4.57 -6.79
C LEU A 113 11.30 4.99 -8.14
N GLY A 114 10.47 4.98 -9.19
CA GLY A 114 10.89 5.28 -10.56
C GLY A 114 11.73 4.19 -11.24
N GLY A 115 11.84 3.00 -10.66
CA GLY A 115 12.53 1.86 -11.27
C GLY A 115 11.58 0.89 -11.93
N ALA A 116 11.99 0.28 -13.06
CA ALA A 116 11.19 -0.70 -13.80
C ALA A 116 11.06 -2.07 -13.11
N ALA A 117 11.91 -2.36 -12.10
CA ALA A 117 11.88 -3.64 -11.42
C ALA A 117 10.74 -3.70 -10.39
N MET A 118 9.85 -4.67 -10.55
CA MET A 118 8.69 -4.89 -9.68
C MET A 118 8.86 -6.14 -8.81
N ARG A 119 8.35 -6.08 -7.60
CA ARG A 119 8.27 -7.22 -6.68
C ARG A 119 6.82 -7.54 -6.33
N THR A 120 6.54 -8.79 -6.01
CA THR A 120 5.26 -9.22 -5.44
C THR A 120 5.27 -8.93 -3.94
N VAL A 121 4.16 -8.36 -3.45
CA VAL A 121 3.95 -8.08 -2.03
C VAL A 121 2.67 -8.73 -1.54
N PRO A 122 2.54 -9.04 -0.24
CA PRO A 122 1.34 -9.67 0.31
C PRO A 122 0.14 -8.72 0.42
N ASP A 123 0.40 -7.43 0.54
CA ASP A 123 -0.61 -6.38 0.68
C ASP A 123 -0.05 -5.02 0.20
N ILE A 124 -0.94 -4.06 -0.05
CA ILE A 124 -0.58 -2.67 -0.36
C ILE A 124 -1.02 -1.79 0.81
N GLY A 125 -0.08 -1.06 1.41
CA GLY A 125 -0.36 -0.11 2.47
C GLY A 125 -1.11 1.12 1.96
N ILE A 126 -2.12 1.56 2.72
CA ILE A 126 -2.91 2.76 2.43
C ILE A 126 -2.74 3.70 3.62
N PRO A 127 -1.90 4.73 3.53
CA PRO A 127 -1.70 5.68 4.61
C PRO A 127 -2.98 6.41 4.99
N ALA A 128 -3.01 6.96 6.23
CA ALA A 128 -4.12 7.81 6.67
C ALA A 128 -4.20 9.08 5.82
N ASP A 129 -5.40 9.58 5.61
CA ASP A 129 -5.70 10.86 4.93
C ASP A 129 -4.99 11.03 3.58
N THR A 130 -4.93 9.95 2.78
CA THR A 130 -4.14 9.89 1.54
C THR A 130 -4.98 9.49 0.34
N LEU A 131 -4.60 10.02 -0.82
CA LEU A 131 -5.03 9.55 -2.12
C LEU A 131 -3.95 8.61 -2.67
N LEU A 132 -4.18 7.31 -2.60
CA LEU A 132 -3.31 6.30 -3.19
C LEU A 132 -3.70 6.07 -4.65
N ARG A 133 -2.74 6.18 -5.57
CA ARG A 133 -2.90 5.84 -6.98
C ARG A 133 -2.14 4.56 -7.27
N LEU A 134 -2.84 3.52 -7.71
CA LEU A 134 -2.23 2.35 -8.32
C LEU A 134 -2.05 2.65 -9.82
N SER A 135 -0.82 2.55 -10.29
CA SER A 135 -0.43 3.01 -11.63
C SER A 135 0.65 2.11 -12.24
N PRO A 136 0.89 2.15 -13.55
CA PRO A 136 1.90 1.33 -14.24
C PRO A 136 3.30 1.47 -13.64
N ASP A 137 3.72 2.69 -13.32
CA ASP A 137 5.04 2.98 -12.74
C ASP A 137 5.08 2.85 -11.22
N GLY A 138 3.93 2.62 -10.59
CA GLY A 138 3.76 2.49 -9.15
C GLY A 138 3.30 1.09 -8.74
N SER A 139 2.72 1.03 -7.55
CA SER A 139 2.03 -0.19 -7.11
C SER A 139 0.83 -0.44 -8.02
N HIS A 140 0.58 -1.71 -8.35
CA HIS A 140 -0.54 -2.11 -9.19
C HIS A 140 -0.99 -3.55 -8.91
N LEU A 141 -2.09 -3.97 -9.55
CA LEU A 141 -2.60 -5.33 -9.48
C LEU A 141 -2.18 -6.07 -10.74
N LEU A 142 -1.47 -7.18 -10.60
CA LEU A 142 -1.20 -8.12 -11.70
C LEU A 142 -2.24 -9.23 -11.66
N ILE A 143 -2.93 -9.44 -12.76
CA ILE A 143 -3.95 -10.47 -12.96
C ILE A 143 -3.40 -11.53 -13.91
N THR A 144 -3.44 -12.79 -13.51
CA THR A 144 -2.98 -13.93 -14.34
C THR A 144 -4.09 -14.94 -14.48
N GLY A 145 -4.21 -15.52 -15.68
CA GLY A 145 -5.24 -16.53 -15.99
C GLY A 145 -6.66 -15.96 -15.99
N ALA A 146 -6.82 -14.68 -16.29
CA ALA A 146 -8.13 -14.07 -16.49
C ALA A 146 -8.82 -14.64 -17.73
N GLY A 147 -10.15 -14.70 -17.67
CA GLY A 147 -10.96 -15.00 -18.85
C GLY A 147 -10.86 -13.92 -19.91
N PRO A 148 -11.50 -14.12 -21.08
CA PRO A 148 -11.48 -13.15 -22.16
C PRO A 148 -12.07 -11.81 -21.73
N MET A 149 -11.38 -10.72 -22.04
CA MET A 149 -11.84 -9.35 -21.83
C MET A 149 -11.78 -8.59 -23.16
N LYS A 150 -12.77 -7.74 -23.38
CA LYS A 150 -12.87 -6.92 -24.59
C LYS A 150 -12.76 -5.45 -24.19
N GLY A 151 -11.93 -4.70 -24.90
CA GLY A 151 -11.82 -3.25 -24.70
C GLY A 151 -13.17 -2.55 -24.81
N GLY A 152 -13.40 -1.56 -23.97
CA GLY A 152 -14.67 -0.82 -23.85
C GLY A 152 -15.76 -1.53 -23.05
N THR A 153 -15.51 -2.71 -22.48
CA THR A 153 -16.43 -3.35 -21.55
C THR A 153 -16.09 -3.01 -20.10
N GLN A 154 -17.03 -3.24 -19.18
CA GLN A 154 -16.81 -3.08 -17.75
C GLN A 154 -16.77 -4.45 -17.07
N ILE A 155 -15.93 -4.56 -16.06
CA ILE A 155 -15.79 -5.74 -15.22
C ILE A 155 -15.72 -5.31 -13.76
N THR A 156 -16.23 -6.15 -12.86
CA THR A 156 -16.22 -5.84 -11.42
C THR A 156 -14.87 -6.25 -10.80
N LEU A 157 -14.23 -5.30 -10.16
CA LEU A 157 -13.07 -5.50 -9.29
C LEU A 157 -13.52 -5.45 -7.84
N THR A 158 -13.34 -6.54 -7.10
CA THR A 158 -13.67 -6.65 -5.66
C THR A 158 -12.39 -6.63 -4.85
N LEU A 159 -12.31 -5.69 -3.91
CA LEU A 159 -11.15 -5.41 -3.06
C LEU A 159 -11.50 -5.70 -1.61
N VAL A 160 -10.57 -6.31 -0.87
CA VAL A 160 -10.71 -6.60 0.56
C VAL A 160 -9.66 -5.81 1.32
N PHE A 161 -10.11 -4.97 2.23
CA PHE A 161 -9.28 -4.15 3.09
C PHE A 161 -9.22 -4.74 4.50
N ALA A 162 -8.10 -4.55 5.18
CA ALA A 162 -7.90 -5.10 6.53
C ALA A 162 -8.90 -4.53 7.55
N ARG A 163 -9.29 -3.27 7.41
CA ARG A 163 -10.19 -2.56 8.33
C ARG A 163 -11.44 -2.03 7.62
N GLY A 164 -11.32 -1.59 6.38
CA GLY A 164 -12.41 -1.01 5.58
C GLY A 164 -13.38 -2.06 5.00
N GLY A 165 -13.13 -3.35 5.21
CA GLY A 165 -14.00 -4.42 4.73
C GLY A 165 -13.86 -4.69 3.23
N THR A 166 -14.95 -5.14 2.61
CA THR A 166 -14.98 -5.48 1.17
C THR A 166 -15.71 -4.40 0.40
N MET A 167 -15.08 -3.94 -0.69
CA MET A 167 -15.64 -2.95 -1.60
C MET A 167 -15.49 -3.42 -3.04
N SER A 168 -16.41 -2.99 -3.90
CA SER A 168 -16.33 -3.29 -5.34
C SER A 168 -16.39 -2.02 -6.16
N VAL A 169 -15.72 -2.03 -7.31
CA VAL A 169 -15.73 -0.95 -8.29
C VAL A 169 -15.82 -1.56 -9.69
N GLU A 170 -16.54 -0.89 -10.57
CA GLU A 170 -16.55 -1.23 -11.99
C GLU A 170 -15.27 -0.67 -12.63
N ALA A 171 -14.50 -1.55 -13.25
CA ALA A 171 -13.28 -1.21 -13.96
C ALA A 171 -13.54 -1.29 -15.47
N GLU A 172 -13.14 -0.24 -16.18
CA GLU A 172 -13.19 -0.23 -17.64
C GLU A 172 -12.04 -1.05 -18.21
N VAL A 173 -12.34 -1.92 -19.16
CA VAL A 173 -11.33 -2.68 -19.91
C VAL A 173 -10.79 -1.79 -21.02
N THR A 174 -9.51 -1.44 -20.96
CA THR A 174 -8.85 -0.53 -21.90
C THR A 174 -7.81 -1.26 -22.75
N ASN A 175 -7.65 -0.83 -24.00
CA ASN A 175 -6.52 -1.28 -24.81
C ASN A 175 -5.29 -0.43 -24.47
N PRO A 176 -4.11 -1.02 -24.22
CA PRO A 176 -2.89 -0.27 -23.96
C PRO A 176 -2.55 0.73 -25.08
N GLU A 177 -2.83 0.34 -26.34
CA GLU A 177 -2.64 1.17 -27.55
C GLU A 177 -3.59 2.38 -27.62
N SER A 178 -4.70 2.36 -26.87
CA SER A 178 -5.69 3.45 -26.85
C SER A 178 -5.36 4.54 -25.83
N GLY A 179 -4.20 4.48 -25.18
CA GLY A 179 -3.78 5.47 -24.19
C GLY A 179 -4.48 5.36 -22.83
N GLY A 180 -5.11 4.20 -22.54
CA GLY A 180 -5.78 3.96 -21.24
C GLY A 180 -4.90 4.20 -20.02
N SER A 181 -3.60 3.96 -20.14
CA SER A 181 -2.62 4.26 -19.09
C SER A 181 -2.33 5.75 -18.91
N SER A 182 -2.63 6.61 -19.89
CA SER A 182 -2.36 8.04 -19.82
C SER A 182 -3.23 8.79 -18.80
N TYR A 183 -4.35 8.22 -18.39
CA TYR A 183 -5.22 8.79 -17.35
C TYR A 183 -4.57 8.83 -15.95
N PHE A 184 -3.49 8.09 -15.73
CA PHE A 184 -2.77 8.02 -14.45
C PHE A 184 -1.47 8.83 -14.42
N LEU A 185 -1.08 9.44 -15.56
CA LEU A 185 0.18 10.18 -15.69
C LEU A 185 0.08 11.68 -15.36
N ASN A 186 -1.12 12.18 -14.98
CA ASN A 186 -1.36 13.57 -14.60
C ASN A 186 -1.65 13.74 -13.12
#